data_1dd419644e4984efa4eeb25bcb5bfe11
#
_entry.id   1dd419644e4984efa4eeb25bcb5bfe11
#
_cell.length_a   1.000
_cell.length_b   1.000
_cell.length_c   1.000
_cell.angle_alpha   90.00
_cell.angle_beta   90.00
_cell.angle_gamma   90.00
#
_symmetry.space_group_name_H-M   'P 1'
#
loop_
_entity.id
_entity.type
_entity.pdbx_description
1 polymer ?
#
loop_
_entity_poly.entity_id
_entity_poly.type
_entity_poly.pdbx_seq_one_letter_code
_entity_poly.pdbx_strand_id
1 'polypeptide(L)'
;MKRTSISILAGFLLLTACGTEKGIEIHSAWMRPAAQGENGAVYFVIHNHSSTADELVGASANIAAAVEMHESVLTDGDVMQMHEVASVPLDAFAEIEFTPGGLHMMLVGLRQETKVGDEIEVILHFRNFEDIRIMVPVRETAAPDQVH
;
A
#
# COMPACT_ATOMS: atom_id res chain seq x y z
N MET A 1 68.17 -6.75 -33.40
CA MET A 1 67.34 -5.91 -32.54
C MET A 1 65.86 -6.22 -32.83
N LYS A 2 65.20 -7.03 -32.00
CA LYS A 2 63.80 -7.43 -32.16
C LYS A 2 62.91 -6.48 -31.34
N ARG A 3 62.07 -5.70 -31.97
CA ARG A 3 61.07 -4.84 -31.34
C ARG A 3 59.80 -5.67 -31.06
N THR A 4 59.52 -5.93 -29.82
CA THR A 4 58.29 -6.61 -29.37
C THR A 4 57.21 -5.54 -29.17
N SER A 5 56.17 -5.56 -29.99
CA SER A 5 54.99 -4.70 -29.83
C SER A 5 54.05 -5.37 -28.83
N ILE A 6 53.81 -4.71 -27.72
CA ILE A 6 52.82 -5.10 -26.71
C ILE A 6 51.48 -4.42 -27.09
N SER A 7 50.51 -5.19 -27.56
CA SER A 7 49.16 -4.73 -27.76
C SER A 7 48.39 -4.79 -26.44
N ILE A 8 48.05 -3.63 -25.91
CA ILE A 8 47.19 -3.51 -24.73
C ILE A 8 45.73 -3.57 -25.21
N LEU A 9 45.09 -4.71 -24.92
CA LEU A 9 43.63 -4.89 -25.17
C LEU A 9 42.87 -4.27 -23.98
N ALA A 10 42.34 -3.05 -24.18
CA ALA A 10 41.49 -2.39 -23.20
C ALA A 10 40.11 -3.06 -23.21
N GLY A 11 39.88 -3.91 -22.22
CA GLY A 11 38.55 -4.50 -21.95
C GLY A 11 37.57 -3.44 -21.43
N PHE A 12 36.61 -3.08 -22.24
CA PHE A 12 35.53 -2.18 -21.86
C PHE A 12 34.51 -2.99 -20.99
N LEU A 13 34.59 -2.83 -19.67
CA LEU A 13 33.67 -3.45 -18.72
C LEU A 13 32.35 -2.68 -18.77
N LEU A 14 31.37 -3.20 -19.50
CA LEU A 14 29.99 -2.71 -19.47
C LEU A 14 29.39 -3.05 -18.10
N LEU A 15 29.41 -2.08 -17.20
CA LEU A 15 28.59 -2.11 -15.99
C LEU A 15 27.12 -1.97 -16.41
N THR A 16 26.43 -3.09 -16.58
CA THR A 16 24.97 -3.10 -16.60
C THR A 16 24.50 -2.74 -15.19
N ALA A 17 24.15 -1.47 -15.00
CA ALA A 17 23.38 -1.06 -13.84
C ALA A 17 22.00 -1.77 -13.94
N CYS A 18 21.85 -2.91 -13.26
CA CYS A 18 20.55 -3.45 -12.90
C CYS A 18 19.90 -2.43 -11.96
N GLY A 19 19.15 -1.49 -12.49
CA GLY A 19 18.19 -0.73 -11.73
C GLY A 19 17.18 -1.75 -11.20
N THR A 20 17.20 -2.04 -9.91
CA THR A 20 16.09 -2.71 -9.25
C THR A 20 14.90 -1.79 -9.42
N GLU A 21 13.99 -2.11 -10.34
CA GLU A 21 12.69 -1.47 -10.35
C GLU A 21 12.09 -1.71 -8.96
N LYS A 22 11.95 -0.63 -8.20
CA LYS A 22 11.22 -0.69 -6.94
C LYS A 22 9.79 -1.03 -7.32
N GLY A 23 9.24 -2.10 -6.76
CA GLY A 23 7.87 -2.51 -7.01
C GLY A 23 6.86 -1.58 -6.33
N ILE A 24 5.79 -2.17 -5.82
CA ILE A 24 4.79 -1.44 -5.04
C ILE A 24 5.31 -1.27 -3.60
N GLU A 25 5.22 -0.06 -3.07
CA GLU A 25 5.57 0.29 -1.68
C GLU A 25 4.32 0.75 -0.94
N ILE A 26 4.17 0.28 0.29
CA ILE A 26 3.10 0.70 1.20
C ILE A 26 3.75 1.41 2.37
N HIS A 27 3.28 2.62 2.67
CA HIS A 27 3.78 3.37 3.83
C HIS A 27 2.64 4.08 4.56
N SER A 28 2.96 4.68 5.70
CA SER A 28 2.04 5.49 6.48
C SER A 28 0.78 4.76 6.95
N ALA A 29 0.86 3.42 7.11
CA ALA A 29 -0.28 2.62 7.54
C ALA A 29 -0.67 2.92 8.99
N TRP A 30 -1.98 3.01 9.25
CA TRP A 30 -2.54 3.15 10.60
C TRP A 30 -4.04 2.84 10.61
N MET A 31 -4.60 2.58 11.79
CA MET A 31 -6.04 2.48 12.03
C MET A 31 -6.41 3.08 13.39
N ARG A 32 -7.69 3.41 13.57
CA ARG A 32 -8.24 3.79 14.88
C ARG A 32 -8.61 2.57 15.69
N PRO A 33 -8.60 2.66 17.05
CA PRO A 33 -9.12 1.62 17.88
C PRO A 33 -10.61 1.37 17.59
N ALA A 34 -11.04 0.12 17.70
CA ALA A 34 -12.42 -0.29 17.51
C ALA A 34 -12.77 -1.48 18.40
N ALA A 35 -14.02 -1.59 18.81
CA ALA A 35 -14.48 -2.67 19.67
C ALA A 35 -14.69 -3.99 18.90
N GLN A 36 -14.69 -5.10 19.63
CA GLN A 36 -15.06 -6.39 19.07
C GLN A 36 -16.49 -6.35 18.49
N GLY A 37 -16.67 -6.89 17.31
CA GLY A 37 -17.95 -6.91 16.58
C GLY A 37 -18.21 -5.65 15.76
N GLU A 38 -17.46 -4.57 15.96
CA GLU A 38 -17.54 -3.35 15.16
C GLU A 38 -16.67 -3.46 13.88
N ASN A 39 -16.78 -2.45 13.03
CA ASN A 39 -15.93 -2.28 11.86
C ASN A 39 -14.77 -1.35 12.19
N GLY A 40 -13.58 -1.69 11.66
CA GLY A 40 -12.41 -0.83 11.71
C GLY A 40 -12.07 -0.27 10.33
N ALA A 41 -11.38 0.85 10.27
CA ALA A 41 -10.90 1.41 9.02
C ALA A 41 -9.37 1.54 9.05
N VAL A 42 -8.72 1.02 8.01
CA VAL A 42 -7.28 1.10 7.80
C VAL A 42 -6.99 2.12 6.71
N TYR A 43 -6.00 2.95 6.98
CA TYR A 43 -5.51 4.01 6.11
C TYR A 43 -4.03 3.79 5.81
N PHE A 44 -3.59 4.08 4.59
CA PHE A 44 -2.20 3.92 4.14
C PHE A 44 -1.99 4.62 2.81
N VAL A 45 -0.75 4.69 2.37
CA VAL A 45 -0.39 5.18 1.03
C VAL A 45 0.23 4.04 0.24
N ILE A 46 -0.21 3.89 -1.01
CA ILE A 46 0.40 2.97 -1.98
C ILE A 46 1.17 3.80 -3.00
N HIS A 47 2.43 3.47 -3.22
CA HIS A 47 3.23 4.03 -4.29
C HIS A 47 3.70 2.92 -5.24
N ASN A 48 3.30 3.00 -6.50
CA ASN A 48 3.82 2.14 -7.56
C ASN A 48 5.08 2.76 -8.14
N HIS A 49 6.24 2.26 -7.77
CA HIS A 49 7.54 2.74 -8.28
C HIS A 49 7.92 2.12 -9.63
N SER A 50 7.08 1.26 -10.20
CA SER A 50 7.37 0.58 -11.45
C SER A 50 6.80 1.32 -12.67
N SER A 51 7.33 1.03 -13.82
CA SER A 51 6.82 1.51 -15.13
C SER A 51 5.58 0.73 -15.61
N THR A 52 5.13 -0.26 -14.84
CA THR A 52 3.98 -1.12 -15.16
C THR A 52 2.82 -0.81 -14.23
N ALA A 53 1.64 -0.60 -14.80
CA ALA A 53 0.41 -0.46 -14.04
C ALA A 53 0.00 -1.78 -13.40
N ASP A 54 -0.66 -1.71 -12.24
CA ASP A 54 -1.27 -2.84 -11.53
C ASP A 54 -2.64 -2.43 -10.97
N GLU A 55 -3.20 -3.24 -10.10
CA GLU A 55 -4.49 -3.01 -9.48
C GLU A 55 -4.52 -3.70 -8.11
N LEU A 56 -4.91 -2.95 -7.07
CA LEU A 56 -5.25 -3.55 -5.78
C LEU A 56 -6.63 -4.17 -5.90
N VAL A 57 -6.73 -5.48 -5.74
CA VAL A 57 -7.96 -6.25 -5.96
C VAL A 57 -8.61 -6.75 -4.67
N GLY A 58 -8.00 -6.50 -3.53
CA GLY A 58 -8.56 -6.86 -2.24
C GLY A 58 -7.53 -6.88 -1.12
N ALA A 59 -7.98 -7.29 0.04
CA ALA A 59 -7.11 -7.51 1.20
C ALA A 59 -7.70 -8.58 2.13
N SER A 60 -6.90 -9.07 3.07
CA SER A 60 -7.33 -9.97 4.12
C SER A 60 -6.67 -9.62 5.46
N ALA A 61 -7.37 -9.92 6.56
CA ALA A 61 -6.87 -9.75 7.92
C ALA A 61 -7.50 -10.82 8.83
N ASN A 62 -6.69 -11.48 9.64
CA ASN A 62 -7.18 -12.57 10.51
C ASN A 62 -8.13 -12.08 11.61
N ILE A 63 -8.05 -10.81 11.98
CA ILE A 63 -8.86 -10.21 13.04
C ILE A 63 -10.26 -9.76 12.58
N ALA A 64 -10.56 -9.82 11.28
CA ALA A 64 -11.84 -9.42 10.73
C ALA A 64 -12.57 -10.59 10.08
N ALA A 65 -13.89 -10.48 9.95
CA ALA A 65 -14.71 -11.46 9.22
C ALA A 65 -14.53 -11.31 7.71
N ALA A 66 -14.39 -10.06 7.24
CA ALA A 66 -14.08 -9.70 5.85
C ALA A 66 -13.26 -8.41 5.81
N VAL A 67 -12.61 -8.15 4.68
CA VAL A 67 -11.93 -6.89 4.39
C VAL A 67 -12.45 -6.37 3.05
N GLU A 68 -12.92 -5.13 3.03
CA GLU A 68 -13.56 -4.50 1.89
C GLU A 68 -12.89 -3.15 1.60
N MET A 69 -12.85 -2.76 0.34
CA MET A 69 -12.42 -1.41 -0.05
C MET A 69 -13.65 -0.53 -0.20
N HIS A 70 -13.66 0.62 0.43
CA HIS A 70 -14.74 1.59 0.38
C HIS A 70 -14.24 2.98 0.01
N GLU A 71 -15.10 3.75 -0.63
CA GLU A 71 -14.87 5.15 -0.91
C GLU A 71 -16.02 5.97 -0.33
N SER A 72 -15.68 7.01 0.43
CA SER A 72 -16.64 8.00 0.90
C SER A 72 -16.73 9.15 -0.09
N VAL A 73 -17.91 9.43 -0.59
CA VAL A 73 -18.17 10.56 -1.49
C VAL A 73 -19.22 11.48 -0.90
N LEU A 74 -19.02 12.78 -1.09
CA LEU A 74 -20.01 13.77 -0.72
C LEU A 74 -21.00 13.92 -1.87
N THR A 75 -22.27 13.66 -1.61
CA THR A 75 -23.33 13.82 -2.60
C THR A 75 -24.01 15.18 -2.49
N ASP A 76 -24.84 15.53 -3.46
CA ASP A 76 -25.65 16.75 -3.45
C ASP A 76 -26.48 16.83 -2.17
N GLY A 77 -26.29 17.93 -1.40
CA GLY A 77 -26.93 18.14 -0.10
C GLY A 77 -26.09 17.79 1.11
N ASP A 78 -24.75 17.75 0.97
CA ASP A 78 -23.78 17.49 2.05
C ASP A 78 -23.97 16.14 2.78
N VAL A 79 -24.50 15.14 2.07
CA VAL A 79 -24.64 13.78 2.60
C VAL A 79 -23.42 12.96 2.21
N MET A 80 -22.68 12.47 3.21
CA MET A 80 -21.59 11.52 2.99
C MET A 80 -22.18 10.14 2.68
N GLN A 81 -21.87 9.59 1.52
CA GLN A 81 -22.20 8.22 1.15
C GLN A 81 -20.93 7.38 1.00
N MET A 82 -21.02 6.13 1.42
CA MET A 82 -19.96 5.15 1.35
C MET A 82 -20.32 4.10 0.30
N HIS A 83 -19.42 3.85 -0.63
CA HIS A 83 -19.58 2.85 -1.68
C HIS A 83 -18.46 1.84 -1.61
N GLU A 84 -18.80 0.57 -1.78
CA GLU A 84 -17.82 -0.49 -1.96
C GLU A 84 -17.16 -0.35 -3.33
N VAL A 85 -15.83 -0.50 -3.35
CA VAL A 85 -14.99 -0.43 -4.54
C VAL A 85 -14.38 -1.79 -4.78
N ALA A 86 -14.67 -2.40 -5.92
CA ALA A 86 -14.20 -3.76 -6.21
C ALA A 86 -12.68 -3.84 -6.42
N SER A 87 -12.07 -2.78 -6.91
CA SER A 87 -10.62 -2.68 -7.12
C SER A 87 -10.17 -1.23 -7.26
N VAL A 88 -8.88 -1.00 -7.02
CA VAL A 88 -8.26 0.33 -7.12
C VAL A 88 -7.12 0.27 -8.13
N PRO A 89 -7.24 0.94 -9.30
CA PRO A 89 -6.19 1.00 -10.31
C PRO A 89 -4.93 1.70 -9.75
N LEU A 90 -3.77 1.16 -10.09
CA LEU A 90 -2.44 1.63 -9.73
C LEU A 90 -1.64 1.89 -11.01
N ASP A 91 -1.77 3.07 -11.58
CA ASP A 91 -1.00 3.43 -12.76
C ASP A 91 0.52 3.39 -12.49
N ALA A 92 1.30 3.30 -13.56
CA ALA A 92 2.75 3.38 -13.47
C ALA A 92 3.17 4.68 -12.77
N PHE A 93 4.04 4.59 -11.78
CA PHE A 93 4.54 5.70 -10.97
C PHE A 93 3.46 6.50 -10.19
N ALA A 94 2.25 5.95 -10.07
CA ALA A 94 1.17 6.59 -9.32
C ALA A 94 1.32 6.39 -7.81
N GLU A 95 0.81 7.37 -7.07
CA GLU A 95 0.58 7.29 -5.64
C GLU A 95 -0.90 7.40 -5.35
N ILE A 96 -1.42 6.56 -4.48
CA ILE A 96 -2.83 6.52 -4.08
C ILE A 96 -2.91 6.51 -2.56
N GLU A 97 -3.71 7.43 -2.02
CA GLU A 97 -3.90 7.58 -0.59
C GLU A 97 -5.24 6.99 -0.14
N PHE A 98 -5.18 6.15 0.89
CA PHE A 98 -6.32 5.70 1.67
C PHE A 98 -6.41 6.57 2.93
N THR A 99 -7.42 7.44 3.00
CA THR A 99 -7.55 8.50 4.01
C THR A 99 -8.94 8.57 4.63
N PRO A 100 -9.07 9.07 5.86
CA PRO A 100 -10.39 9.34 6.45
C PRO A 100 -11.22 10.28 5.57
N GLY A 101 -12.45 9.87 5.27
CA GLY A 101 -13.35 10.65 4.41
C GLY A 101 -13.14 10.47 2.90
N GLY A 102 -12.22 9.63 2.49
CA GLY A 102 -11.95 9.23 1.12
C GLY A 102 -11.97 7.72 0.95
N LEU A 103 -11.05 7.22 0.14
CA LEU A 103 -10.81 5.79 -0.04
C LEU A 103 -10.25 5.20 1.28
N HIS A 104 -10.75 4.05 1.71
CA HIS A 104 -10.30 3.36 2.92
C HIS A 104 -10.52 1.86 2.85
N MET A 105 -9.75 1.12 3.62
CA MET A 105 -9.89 -0.33 3.77
C MET A 105 -10.70 -0.61 5.02
N MET A 106 -11.90 -1.20 4.87
CA MET A 106 -12.78 -1.53 5.98
C MET A 106 -12.55 -2.96 6.45
N LEU A 107 -12.22 -3.12 7.72
CA LEU A 107 -12.21 -4.39 8.44
C LEU A 107 -13.61 -4.65 8.98
N VAL A 108 -14.36 -5.55 8.35
CA VAL A 108 -15.75 -5.84 8.71
C VAL A 108 -15.81 -6.88 9.82
N GLY A 109 -16.56 -6.56 10.87
CA GLY A 109 -16.82 -7.47 11.97
C GLY A 109 -15.56 -7.96 12.68
N LEU A 110 -14.91 -7.05 13.43
CA LEU A 110 -13.72 -7.39 14.21
C LEU A 110 -13.96 -8.54 15.17
N ARG A 111 -13.12 -9.55 15.14
CA ARG A 111 -13.19 -10.73 16.03
C ARG A 111 -12.67 -10.46 17.42
N GLN A 112 -11.92 -9.39 17.59
CA GLN A 112 -11.37 -8.91 18.85
C GLN A 112 -11.31 -7.38 18.87
N GLU A 113 -11.31 -6.80 20.07
CA GLU A 113 -11.06 -5.38 20.27
C GLU A 113 -9.64 -5.00 19.83
N THR A 114 -9.46 -3.81 19.27
CA THR A 114 -8.15 -3.21 18.97
C THR A 114 -7.95 -1.95 19.80
N LYS A 115 -6.76 -1.78 20.38
CA LYS A 115 -6.41 -0.67 21.30
C LYS A 115 -5.21 0.09 20.78
N VAL A 116 -5.09 1.35 21.16
CA VAL A 116 -3.90 2.15 20.89
C VAL A 116 -2.66 1.42 21.38
N GLY A 117 -1.67 1.27 20.49
CA GLY A 117 -0.44 0.54 20.72
C GLY A 117 -0.44 -0.90 20.19
N ASP A 118 -1.58 -1.44 19.78
CA ASP A 118 -1.63 -2.72 19.07
C ASP A 118 -1.10 -2.55 17.64
N GLU A 119 -0.66 -3.66 17.06
CA GLU A 119 -0.36 -3.80 15.65
C GLU A 119 -1.16 -4.94 15.06
N ILE A 120 -1.77 -4.74 13.91
CA ILE A 120 -2.52 -5.76 13.20
C ILE A 120 -1.90 -6.05 11.85
N GLU A 121 -1.93 -7.32 11.46
CA GLU A 121 -1.48 -7.75 10.15
C GLU A 121 -2.61 -7.62 9.12
N VAL A 122 -2.32 -6.96 8.00
CA VAL A 122 -3.17 -6.90 6.82
C VAL A 122 -2.35 -7.35 5.62
N ILE A 123 -2.94 -8.18 4.76
CA ILE A 123 -2.34 -8.65 3.52
C ILE A 123 -3.10 -7.99 2.37
N LEU A 124 -2.40 -7.23 1.54
CA LEU A 124 -2.92 -6.57 0.35
C LEU A 124 -2.70 -7.48 -0.86
N HIS A 125 -3.75 -7.69 -1.66
CA HIS A 125 -3.75 -8.55 -2.84
C HIS A 125 -3.76 -7.70 -4.11
N PHE A 126 -2.76 -7.90 -4.96
CA PHE A 126 -2.62 -7.22 -6.24
C PHE A 126 -2.96 -8.14 -7.40
N ARG A 127 -3.30 -7.59 -8.56
CA ARG A 127 -3.66 -8.39 -9.73
C ARG A 127 -2.46 -9.13 -10.32
N ASN A 128 -1.32 -8.47 -10.43
CA ASN A 128 -0.11 -9.00 -11.07
C ASN A 128 1.10 -9.04 -10.13
N PHE A 129 1.19 -8.10 -9.18
CA PHE A 129 2.25 -8.06 -8.19
C PHE A 129 1.99 -9.09 -7.08
N GLU A 130 3.04 -9.47 -6.34
CA GLU A 130 2.89 -10.36 -5.19
C GLU A 130 2.13 -9.68 -4.05
N ASP A 131 1.50 -10.49 -3.20
CA ASP A 131 0.81 -10.01 -2.01
C ASP A 131 1.78 -9.29 -1.07
N ILE A 132 1.36 -8.14 -0.57
CA ILE A 132 2.16 -7.35 0.38
C ILE A 132 1.54 -7.45 1.77
N ARG A 133 2.33 -7.93 2.73
CA ARG A 133 1.97 -7.95 4.15
C ARG A 133 2.43 -6.67 4.82
N ILE A 134 1.50 -6.00 5.48
CA ILE A 134 1.78 -4.79 6.26
C ILE A 134 1.39 -4.96 7.72
N MET A 135 2.16 -4.33 8.61
CA MET A 135 1.82 -4.18 10.02
C MET A 135 1.20 -2.79 10.22
N VAL A 136 -0.03 -2.78 10.69
CA VAL A 136 -0.85 -1.57 10.85
C VAL A 136 -0.93 -1.21 12.32
N PRO A 137 -0.26 -0.15 12.77
CA PRO A 137 -0.36 0.32 14.15
C PRO A 137 -1.72 0.95 14.43
N VAL A 138 -2.26 0.64 15.61
CA VAL A 138 -3.51 1.23 16.12
C VAL A 138 -3.19 2.53 16.85
N ARG A 139 -3.77 3.67 16.38
CA ARG A 139 -3.52 5.03 16.88
C ARG A 139 -4.81 5.85 16.87
N GLU A 140 -4.88 6.89 17.71
CA GLU A 140 -6.01 7.85 17.69
C GLU A 140 -6.02 8.72 16.42
N THR A 141 -4.84 9.05 15.89
CA THR A 141 -4.65 9.92 14.73
C THR A 141 -3.52 9.40 13.84
N ALA A 142 -3.43 9.91 12.62
CA ALA A 142 -2.28 9.70 11.74
C ALA A 142 -0.98 10.15 12.43
N ALA A 143 0.15 9.59 12.02
CA ALA A 143 1.45 10.07 12.49
C ALA A 143 1.70 11.53 12.01
N PRO A 144 2.44 12.33 12.78
CA PRO A 144 2.65 13.76 12.48
C PRO A 144 3.34 14.04 11.12
N ASP A 145 4.07 13.09 10.61
CA ASP A 145 4.78 13.14 9.32
C ASP A 145 3.89 12.92 8.08
N GLN A 146 2.59 12.71 8.28
CA GLN A 146 1.63 12.39 7.22
C GLN A 146 0.65 13.54 6.92
N VAL A 147 0.88 14.70 7.49
CA VAL A 147 0.09 15.91 7.20
C VAL A 147 0.82 16.70 6.12
N HIS A 148 0.48 16.45 4.87
CA HIS A 148 0.89 17.26 3.71
C HIS A 148 -0.26 18.10 3.23
#